data_534f8771bd3c56d4490fcc016f2f3195
#
_entry.id   534f8771bd3c56d4490fcc016f2f3195
#
_cell.length_a   1.000
_cell.length_b   1.000
_cell.length_c   1.000
_cell.angle_alpha   90.00
_cell.angle_beta   90.00
_cell.angle_gamma   90.00
#
_symmetry.space_group_name_H-M   'P 1'
#
loop_
_entity.id
_entity.type
_entity.pdbx_description
1 polymer ?
#
loop_
_entity_poly.entity_id
_entity_poly.type
_entity_poly.pdbx_seq_one_letter_code
_entity_poly.pdbx_strand_id
1 'polypeptide(L)'
;MITDNNRIWIVTGYRAFAQDGPNGLRIETIARVIGKSKSSFYHHFADLGIFTDLLLDHHLQRATEIAHRMRQCSRLEPDMLDLLVDVKEDILFQRQLRINRQVPAYGRCIAQAHGPIEEALLELWTQALGLEGRSQLAGAMLKLVVDNFYLRITTDSFDQAWLRGYLDEIRGMVAGMKG
;
A
#
# COMPACT_ATOMS: atom_id res chain seq x y z
N MET A 1 -6.70 14.47 16.21
CA MET A 1 -6.66 15.53 15.17
C MET A 1 -5.20 15.80 14.82
N ILE A 2 -4.79 15.58 13.57
CA ILE A 2 -3.41 15.82 13.12
C ILE A 2 -3.23 17.33 13.00
N THR A 3 -2.40 17.92 13.87
CA THR A 3 -1.99 19.33 13.77
C THR A 3 -0.82 19.47 12.80
N ASP A 4 -0.58 20.65 12.22
CA ASP A 4 0.56 20.85 11.31
C ASP A 4 1.90 20.46 11.93
N ASN A 5 2.07 20.66 13.24
CA ASN A 5 3.27 20.25 13.96
C ASN A 5 3.45 18.71 14.06
N ASN A 6 2.35 17.94 14.06
CA ASN A 6 2.41 16.48 14.10
C ASN A 6 2.56 15.87 12.71
N ARG A 7 2.13 16.61 11.67
CA ARG A 7 2.10 16.13 10.29
C ARG A 7 3.49 15.73 9.78
N ILE A 8 4.51 16.53 10.06
CA ILE A 8 5.89 16.23 9.62
C ILE A 8 6.41 14.93 10.24
N TRP A 9 6.06 14.65 11.52
CA TRP A 9 6.40 13.41 12.18
C TRP A 9 5.70 12.22 11.53
N ILE A 10 4.38 12.36 11.27
CA ILE A 10 3.57 11.31 10.65
C ILE A 10 4.11 10.98 9.25
N VAL A 11 4.33 11.97 8.40
CA VAL A 11 4.84 11.75 7.03
C VAL A 11 6.23 11.11 7.05
N THR A 12 7.13 11.56 7.93
CA THR A 12 8.48 11.00 8.00
C THR A 12 8.49 9.59 8.60
N GLY A 13 7.68 9.35 9.65
CA GLY A 13 7.52 8.02 10.22
C GLY A 13 6.87 7.04 9.26
N TYR A 14 5.91 7.50 8.47
CA TYR A 14 5.24 6.71 7.44
C TYR A 14 6.25 6.21 6.38
N ARG A 15 7.13 7.11 5.89
CA ARG A 15 8.23 6.75 4.99
C ARG A 15 9.21 5.75 5.61
N ALA A 16 9.62 6.01 6.85
CA ALA A 16 10.53 5.11 7.56
C ALA A 16 9.92 3.71 7.73
N PHE A 17 8.64 3.64 8.07
CA PHE A 17 7.93 2.36 8.14
C PHE A 17 7.78 1.70 6.77
N ALA A 18 7.46 2.45 5.71
CA ALA A 18 7.36 1.92 4.35
C ALA A 18 8.67 1.27 3.88
N GLN A 19 9.81 1.83 4.26
CA GLN A 19 11.13 1.31 3.92
C GLN A 19 11.52 0.10 4.77
N ASP A 20 11.51 0.23 6.08
CA ASP A 20 12.14 -0.70 7.02
C ASP A 20 11.16 -1.38 7.99
N GLY A 21 9.86 -1.16 7.82
CA GLY A 21 8.83 -1.65 8.72
C GLY A 21 8.96 -1.08 10.14
N PRO A 22 8.60 -1.87 11.17
CA PRO A 22 8.72 -1.42 12.56
C PRO A 22 10.15 -1.02 12.95
N ASN A 23 11.17 -1.62 12.33
CA ASN A 23 12.58 -1.31 12.59
C ASN A 23 12.97 0.10 12.11
N GLY A 24 12.22 0.68 11.16
CA GLY A 24 12.40 2.05 10.69
C GLY A 24 11.90 3.10 11.68
N LEU A 25 11.03 2.73 12.63
CA LEU A 25 10.44 3.67 13.60
C LEU A 25 11.40 3.96 14.77
N ARG A 26 12.58 4.52 14.44
CA ARG A 26 13.57 4.98 15.41
C ARG A 26 13.39 6.47 15.65
N ILE A 27 12.89 6.86 16.83
CA ILE A 27 12.55 8.25 17.17
C ILE A 27 13.72 9.19 16.91
N GLU A 28 14.96 8.79 17.30
CA GLU A 28 16.16 9.58 17.08
C GLU A 28 16.47 9.83 15.61
N THR A 29 16.25 8.81 14.78
CA THR A 29 16.51 8.90 13.34
C THR A 29 15.46 9.80 12.68
N ILE A 30 14.18 9.63 13.00
CA ILE A 30 13.08 10.46 12.51
C ILE A 30 13.30 11.92 12.95
N ALA A 31 13.59 12.15 14.22
CA ALA A 31 13.86 13.47 14.78
C ALA A 31 14.99 14.20 14.03
N ARG A 32 16.09 13.49 13.74
CA ARG A 32 17.24 14.02 12.99
C ARG A 32 16.85 14.41 11.57
N VAL A 33 16.06 13.57 10.87
CA VAL A 33 15.60 13.84 9.51
C VAL A 33 14.78 15.11 9.42
N ILE A 34 13.92 15.37 10.43
CA ILE A 34 13.04 16.55 10.44
C ILE A 34 13.65 17.76 11.19
N GLY A 35 14.92 17.66 11.62
CA GLY A 35 15.59 18.75 12.33
C GLY A 35 15.00 19.07 13.72
N LYS A 36 14.47 18.04 14.41
CA LYS A 36 13.87 18.18 15.76
C LYS A 36 14.65 17.35 16.78
N SER A 37 14.37 17.59 18.07
CA SER A 37 14.91 16.79 19.16
C SER A 37 14.02 15.59 19.47
N LYS A 38 14.60 14.54 20.08
CA LYS A 38 13.84 13.43 20.64
C LYS A 38 12.79 13.91 21.68
N SER A 39 13.13 14.90 22.48
CA SER A 39 12.21 15.50 23.45
C SER A 39 10.98 16.11 22.76
N SER A 40 11.15 16.71 21.58
CA SER A 40 10.04 17.24 20.78
C SER A 40 9.03 16.16 20.38
N PHE A 41 9.48 14.92 20.12
CA PHE A 41 8.58 13.79 19.87
C PHE A 41 7.60 13.57 21.02
N TYR A 42 8.11 13.50 22.25
CA TYR A 42 7.30 13.24 23.45
C TYR A 42 6.37 14.39 23.84
N HIS A 43 6.55 15.59 23.29
CA HIS A 43 5.55 16.66 23.37
C HIS A 43 4.33 16.41 22.47
N HIS A 44 4.48 15.62 21.42
CA HIS A 44 3.41 15.34 20.45
C HIS A 44 2.79 13.96 20.65
N PHE A 45 3.58 12.98 21.08
CA PHE A 45 3.17 11.58 21.19
C PHE A 45 3.60 11.03 22.55
N ALA A 46 2.69 10.36 23.25
CA ALA A 46 2.99 9.79 24.56
C ALA A 46 4.11 8.74 24.48
N ASP A 47 4.05 7.90 23.44
CA ASP A 47 5.02 6.83 23.18
C ASP A 47 5.02 6.41 21.69
N LEU A 48 5.89 5.45 21.36
CA LEU A 48 5.99 4.89 20.01
C LEU A 48 4.74 4.09 19.61
N GLY A 49 4.02 3.50 20.57
CA GLY A 49 2.79 2.77 20.30
C GLY A 49 1.70 3.69 19.76
N ILE A 50 1.42 4.78 20.46
CA ILE A 50 0.47 5.83 20.02
C ILE A 50 0.88 6.41 18.67
N PHE A 51 2.19 6.63 18.45
CA PHE A 51 2.68 7.10 17.15
C PHE A 51 2.41 6.08 16.04
N THR A 52 2.65 4.81 16.31
CA THR A 52 2.37 3.72 15.37
C THR A 52 0.88 3.64 15.04
N ASP A 53 0.00 3.74 16.02
CA ASP A 53 -1.46 3.74 15.81
C ASP A 53 -1.88 4.90 14.88
N LEU A 54 -1.31 6.09 15.06
CA LEU A 54 -1.55 7.23 14.17
C LEU A 54 -1.03 6.99 12.74
N LEU A 55 0.07 6.25 12.56
CA LEU A 55 0.53 5.85 11.23
C LEU A 55 -0.44 4.86 10.58
N LEU A 56 -1.01 3.92 11.34
CA LEU A 56 -2.02 2.99 10.84
C LEU A 56 -3.30 3.73 10.45
N ASP A 57 -3.78 4.66 11.26
CA ASP A 57 -4.94 5.49 10.94
C ASP A 57 -4.69 6.33 9.68
N HIS A 58 -3.50 6.92 9.55
CA HIS A 58 -3.10 7.64 8.34
C HIS A 58 -3.12 6.71 7.12
N HIS A 59 -2.62 5.48 7.24
CA HIS A 59 -2.64 4.51 6.16
C HIS A 59 -4.07 4.15 5.72
N LEU A 60 -5.02 4.01 6.64
CA LEU A 60 -6.42 3.75 6.31
C LEU A 60 -7.07 4.92 5.56
N GLN A 61 -6.76 6.17 5.95
CA GLN A 61 -7.19 7.35 5.21
C GLN A 61 -6.61 7.37 3.79
N ARG A 62 -5.31 7.09 3.65
CA ARG A 62 -4.64 6.96 2.34
C ARG A 62 -5.27 5.86 1.49
N ALA A 63 -5.57 4.70 2.06
CA ALA A 63 -6.23 3.60 1.33
C ALA A 63 -7.60 4.02 0.78
N THR A 64 -8.37 4.80 1.53
CA THR A 64 -9.66 5.35 1.09
C THR A 64 -9.48 6.34 -0.07
N GLU A 65 -8.51 7.26 0.02
CA GLU A 65 -8.18 8.21 -1.05
C GLU A 65 -7.71 7.47 -2.32
N ILE A 66 -6.86 6.47 -2.17
CA ILE A 66 -6.35 5.65 -3.28
C ILE A 66 -7.50 4.90 -3.95
N ALA A 67 -8.38 4.26 -3.19
CA ALA A 67 -9.55 3.57 -3.74
C ALA A 67 -10.46 4.53 -4.52
N HIS A 68 -10.63 5.77 -4.05
CA HIS A 68 -11.38 6.80 -4.78
C HIS A 68 -10.70 7.15 -6.12
N ARG A 69 -9.39 7.34 -6.14
CA ARG A 69 -8.60 7.58 -7.37
C ARG A 69 -8.64 6.39 -8.32
N MET A 70 -8.56 5.16 -7.81
CA MET A 70 -8.66 3.93 -8.61
C MET A 70 -9.99 3.85 -9.37
N ARG A 71 -11.11 4.22 -8.74
CA ARG A 71 -12.43 4.25 -9.41
C ARG A 71 -12.53 5.28 -10.54
N GLN A 72 -11.61 6.24 -10.59
CA GLN A 72 -11.53 7.23 -11.68
C GLN A 72 -10.67 6.76 -12.86
N CYS A 73 -9.90 5.70 -12.69
CA CYS A 73 -9.13 5.10 -13.77
C CYS A 73 -10.07 4.45 -14.78
N SER A 74 -9.84 4.72 -16.07
CA SER A 74 -10.62 4.14 -17.16
C SER A 74 -10.00 2.86 -17.71
N ARG A 75 -8.71 2.68 -17.53
CA ARG A 75 -7.92 1.55 -18.04
C ARG A 75 -6.92 1.07 -16.99
N LEU A 76 -6.66 -0.24 -17.02
CA LEU A 76 -5.60 -0.80 -16.18
C LEU A 76 -4.23 -0.24 -16.59
N GLU A 77 -4.04 -0.02 -17.90
CA GLU A 77 -2.83 0.59 -18.47
C GLU A 77 -3.24 1.69 -19.46
N PRO A 78 -2.71 2.93 -19.32
CA PRO A 78 -1.69 3.34 -18.34
C PRO A 78 -2.25 3.77 -16.98
N ASP A 79 -3.53 4.15 -16.86
CA ASP A 79 -4.10 4.95 -15.78
C ASP A 79 -3.82 4.34 -14.39
N MET A 80 -4.13 3.04 -14.21
CA MET A 80 -3.93 2.34 -12.94
C MET A 80 -2.43 2.14 -12.65
N LEU A 81 -1.61 1.81 -13.66
CA LEU A 81 -0.17 1.63 -13.44
C LEU A 81 0.49 2.95 -13.02
N ASP A 82 0.12 4.08 -13.61
CA ASP A 82 0.63 5.40 -13.23
C ASP A 82 0.21 5.74 -11.79
N LEU A 83 -1.04 5.45 -11.42
CA LEU A 83 -1.51 5.63 -10.05
C LEU A 83 -0.72 4.77 -9.06
N LEU A 84 -0.46 3.49 -9.37
CA LEU A 84 0.29 2.60 -8.49
C LEU A 84 1.73 3.10 -8.26
N VAL A 85 2.37 3.66 -9.29
CA VAL A 85 3.69 4.28 -9.15
C VAL A 85 3.64 5.53 -8.26
N ASP A 86 2.61 6.37 -8.44
CA ASP A 86 2.42 7.59 -7.65
C ASP A 86 2.21 7.29 -6.16
N VAL A 87 1.52 6.19 -5.84
CA VAL A 87 1.26 5.76 -4.45
C VAL A 87 2.26 4.70 -3.95
N LYS A 88 3.46 4.65 -4.54
CA LYS A 88 4.52 3.68 -4.17
C LYS A 88 4.75 3.58 -2.67
N GLU A 89 4.77 4.70 -1.97
CA GLU A 89 5.02 4.76 -0.53
C GLU A 89 3.91 4.03 0.26
N ASP A 90 2.65 4.21 -0.14
CA ASP A 90 1.50 3.54 0.47
C ASP A 90 1.54 2.02 0.22
N ILE A 91 1.93 1.61 -0.98
CA ILE A 91 2.11 0.20 -1.34
C ILE A 91 3.22 -0.46 -0.53
N LEU A 92 4.35 0.22 -0.36
CA LEU A 92 5.47 -0.29 0.46
C LEU A 92 5.09 -0.34 1.94
N PHE A 93 4.32 0.62 2.45
CA PHE A 93 3.78 0.58 3.82
C PHE A 93 2.89 -0.66 4.00
N GLN A 94 1.94 -0.89 3.09
CA GLN A 94 1.07 -2.08 3.10
C GLN A 94 1.88 -3.38 3.03
N ARG A 95 2.97 -3.42 2.24
CA ARG A 95 3.89 -4.55 2.21
C ARG A 95 4.51 -4.82 3.57
N GLN A 96 4.98 -3.79 4.27
CA GLN A 96 5.56 -3.94 5.60
C GLN A 96 4.55 -4.43 6.63
N LEU A 97 3.29 -3.99 6.54
CA LEU A 97 2.22 -4.55 7.38
C LEU A 97 2.06 -6.06 7.13
N ARG A 98 2.05 -6.49 5.86
CA ARG A 98 1.93 -7.92 5.48
C ARG A 98 3.10 -8.77 5.96
N ILE A 99 4.33 -8.28 5.88
CA ILE A 99 5.53 -8.94 6.41
C ILE A 99 5.41 -9.14 7.93
N ASN A 100 4.86 -8.17 8.63
CA ASN A 100 4.73 -8.15 10.09
C ASN A 100 3.31 -8.48 10.58
N ARG A 101 2.51 -9.20 9.78
CA ARG A 101 1.07 -9.45 10.04
C ARG A 101 0.76 -10.23 11.33
N GLN A 102 1.77 -10.84 11.96
CA GLN A 102 1.67 -11.46 13.28
C GLN A 102 1.36 -10.45 14.40
N VAL A 103 1.63 -9.14 14.17
CA VAL A 103 1.20 -8.07 15.08
C VAL A 103 -0.29 -7.82 14.88
N PRO A 104 -1.16 -8.00 15.90
CA PRO A 104 -2.61 -7.93 15.72
C PRO A 104 -3.13 -6.62 15.13
N ALA A 105 -2.51 -5.47 15.49
CA ALA A 105 -2.87 -4.17 14.95
C ALA A 105 -2.62 -4.09 13.43
N TYR A 106 -1.52 -4.65 12.94
CA TYR A 106 -1.19 -4.67 11.52
C TYR A 106 -2.14 -5.57 10.73
N GLY A 107 -2.47 -6.75 11.28
CA GLY A 107 -3.46 -7.64 10.66
C GLY A 107 -4.84 -6.97 10.49
N ARG A 108 -5.30 -6.24 11.51
CA ARG A 108 -6.56 -5.46 11.42
C ARG A 108 -6.47 -4.35 10.37
N CYS A 109 -5.38 -3.59 10.35
CA CYS A 109 -5.17 -2.53 9.37
C CYS A 109 -5.18 -3.08 7.93
N ILE A 110 -4.50 -4.21 7.67
CA ILE A 110 -4.52 -4.88 6.37
C ILE A 110 -5.96 -5.20 5.95
N ALA A 111 -6.75 -5.84 6.84
CA ALA A 111 -8.11 -6.24 6.55
C ALA A 111 -9.01 -5.03 6.21
N GLN A 112 -8.85 -3.92 6.93
CA GLN A 112 -9.64 -2.70 6.70
C GLN A 112 -9.24 -1.97 5.42
N ALA A 113 -7.94 -1.89 5.11
CA ALA A 113 -7.44 -1.22 3.91
C ALA A 113 -7.75 -2.01 2.62
N HIS A 114 -7.85 -3.34 2.71
CA HIS A 114 -7.95 -4.22 1.53
C HIS A 114 -9.28 -4.10 0.79
N GLY A 115 -10.40 -4.10 1.51
CA GLY A 115 -11.74 -4.14 0.89
C GLY A 115 -12.00 -3.03 -0.13
N PRO A 116 -11.84 -1.74 0.23
CA PRO A 116 -12.05 -0.63 -0.69
C PRO A 116 -11.15 -0.66 -1.94
N ILE A 117 -9.90 -1.12 -1.80
CA ILE A 117 -8.92 -1.24 -2.89
C ILE A 117 -9.30 -2.39 -3.83
N GLU A 118 -9.63 -3.57 -3.28
CA GLU A 118 -10.05 -4.74 -4.07
C GLU A 118 -11.30 -4.41 -4.91
N GLU A 119 -12.30 -3.80 -4.28
CA GLU A 119 -13.54 -3.40 -4.96
C GLU A 119 -13.27 -2.41 -6.10
N ALA A 120 -12.41 -1.41 -5.87
CA ALA A 120 -12.06 -0.40 -6.87
C ALA A 120 -11.28 -0.97 -8.06
N LEU A 121 -10.48 -2.01 -7.85
CA LEU A 121 -9.65 -2.61 -8.88
C LEU A 121 -10.39 -3.69 -9.70
N LEU A 122 -11.37 -4.38 -9.12
CA LEU A 122 -11.94 -5.61 -9.65
C LEU A 122 -12.53 -5.44 -11.06
N GLU A 123 -13.18 -4.33 -11.35
CA GLU A 123 -13.79 -4.09 -12.66
C GLU A 123 -12.73 -3.98 -13.77
N LEU A 124 -11.76 -3.09 -13.59
CA LEU A 124 -10.66 -2.92 -14.55
C LEU A 124 -9.82 -4.19 -14.72
N TRP A 125 -9.61 -4.91 -13.64
CA TRP A 125 -8.95 -6.21 -13.64
C TRP A 125 -9.70 -7.23 -14.49
N THR A 126 -11.01 -7.34 -14.29
CA THR A 126 -11.88 -8.27 -15.02
C THR A 126 -11.84 -7.98 -16.52
N GLN A 127 -11.96 -6.72 -16.92
CA GLN A 127 -11.88 -6.26 -18.31
C GLN A 127 -10.50 -6.54 -18.92
N ALA A 128 -9.43 -6.17 -18.21
CA ALA A 128 -8.06 -6.33 -18.71
C ALA A 128 -7.64 -7.77 -18.98
N LEU A 129 -8.27 -8.71 -18.29
CA LEU A 129 -8.02 -10.14 -18.46
C LEU A 129 -9.06 -10.85 -19.35
N GLY A 130 -10.09 -10.14 -19.85
CA GLY A 130 -11.19 -10.71 -20.63
C GLY A 130 -11.93 -11.80 -19.85
N LEU A 131 -12.24 -11.51 -18.57
CA LEU A 131 -12.96 -12.39 -17.66
C LEU A 131 -14.39 -11.91 -17.38
N GLU A 132 -14.96 -11.11 -18.30
CA GLU A 132 -16.33 -10.65 -18.20
C GLU A 132 -17.29 -11.86 -18.14
N GLY A 133 -18.24 -11.79 -17.21
CA GLY A 133 -19.13 -12.94 -16.91
C GLY A 133 -18.54 -14.02 -16.01
N ARG A 134 -17.26 -13.91 -15.60
CA ARG A 134 -16.57 -14.83 -14.68
C ARG A 134 -16.08 -14.11 -13.42
N SER A 135 -16.91 -13.29 -12.82
CA SER A 135 -16.53 -12.39 -11.70
C SER A 135 -15.94 -13.12 -10.48
N GLN A 136 -16.44 -14.31 -10.17
CA GLN A 136 -15.88 -15.13 -9.08
C GLN A 136 -14.44 -15.56 -9.38
N LEU A 137 -14.17 -15.99 -10.61
CA LEU A 137 -12.82 -16.36 -11.04
C LEU A 137 -11.90 -15.13 -11.03
N ALA A 138 -12.36 -14.01 -11.58
CA ALA A 138 -11.61 -12.77 -11.60
C ALA A 138 -11.23 -12.31 -10.18
N GLY A 139 -12.16 -12.35 -9.23
CA GLY A 139 -11.90 -12.00 -7.83
C GLY A 139 -10.94 -12.98 -7.14
N ALA A 140 -11.08 -14.28 -7.36
CA ALA A 140 -10.15 -15.28 -6.82
C ALA A 140 -8.73 -15.07 -7.35
N MET A 141 -8.59 -14.84 -8.66
CA MET A 141 -7.31 -14.53 -9.29
C MET A 141 -6.71 -13.22 -8.77
N LEU A 142 -7.53 -12.17 -8.61
CA LEU A 142 -7.06 -10.91 -8.07
C LEU A 142 -6.44 -11.08 -6.69
N LYS A 143 -7.06 -11.85 -5.80
CA LYS A 143 -6.52 -12.13 -4.46
C LYS A 143 -5.14 -12.80 -4.53
N LEU A 144 -5.00 -13.85 -5.34
CA LEU A 144 -3.74 -14.56 -5.51
C LEU A 144 -2.65 -13.65 -6.10
N VAL A 145 -3.01 -12.85 -7.08
CA VAL A 145 -2.10 -11.91 -7.73
C VAL A 145 -1.67 -10.81 -6.78
N VAL A 146 -2.57 -10.24 -6.00
CA VAL A 146 -2.26 -9.21 -5.00
C VAL A 146 -1.31 -9.75 -3.92
N ASP A 147 -1.53 -10.98 -3.43
CA ASP A 147 -0.62 -11.58 -2.45
C ASP A 147 0.77 -11.83 -3.05
N ASN A 148 0.85 -12.37 -4.27
CA ASN A 148 2.11 -12.55 -4.99
C ASN A 148 2.82 -11.21 -5.27
N PHE A 149 2.07 -10.18 -5.67
CA PHE A 149 2.57 -8.83 -5.90
C PHE A 149 3.33 -8.30 -4.68
N TYR A 150 2.72 -8.35 -3.49
CA TYR A 150 3.36 -7.87 -2.27
C TYR A 150 4.59 -8.69 -1.84
N LEU A 151 4.69 -9.95 -2.25
CA LEU A 151 5.90 -10.76 -2.02
C LEU A 151 7.05 -10.37 -2.96
N ARG A 152 6.74 -9.96 -4.18
CA ARG A 152 7.74 -9.70 -5.24
C ARG A 152 8.28 -8.26 -5.24
N ILE A 153 7.48 -7.28 -4.82
CA ILE A 153 7.92 -5.87 -4.84
C ILE A 153 9.01 -5.61 -3.81
N THR A 154 9.92 -4.72 -4.18
CA THR A 154 10.93 -4.14 -3.27
C THR A 154 10.98 -2.64 -3.47
N THR A 155 11.65 -1.93 -2.56
CA THR A 155 11.85 -0.48 -2.68
C THR A 155 12.54 -0.10 -3.99
N ASP A 156 13.49 -0.92 -4.45
CA ASP A 156 14.33 -0.64 -5.61
C ASP A 156 13.69 -1.08 -6.93
N SER A 157 12.95 -2.20 -6.91
CA SER A 157 12.39 -2.79 -8.13
C SER A 157 11.03 -2.22 -8.53
N PHE A 158 10.31 -1.56 -7.63
CA PHE A 158 8.94 -1.12 -7.87
C PHE A 158 8.91 0.18 -8.69
N ASP A 159 8.73 0.01 -10.00
CA ASP A 159 8.55 1.08 -10.99
C ASP A 159 7.55 0.68 -12.08
N GLN A 160 7.32 1.58 -13.04
CA GLN A 160 6.36 1.34 -14.13
C GLN A 160 6.78 0.18 -15.05
N ALA A 161 8.07 0.00 -15.31
CA ALA A 161 8.57 -1.08 -16.16
C ALA A 161 8.35 -2.45 -15.51
N TRP A 162 8.63 -2.54 -14.21
CA TRP A 162 8.37 -3.73 -13.43
C TRP A 162 6.87 -4.07 -13.39
N LEU A 163 6.00 -3.07 -13.17
CA LEU A 163 4.54 -3.26 -13.15
C LEU A 163 4.01 -3.80 -14.47
N ARG A 164 4.48 -3.25 -15.60
CA ARG A 164 4.12 -3.75 -16.95
C ARG A 164 4.54 -5.21 -17.12
N GLY A 165 5.80 -5.53 -16.83
CA GLY A 165 6.29 -6.90 -16.91
C GLY A 165 5.48 -7.88 -16.04
N TYR A 166 5.12 -7.45 -14.82
CA TYR A 166 4.28 -8.26 -13.93
C TYR A 166 2.87 -8.47 -14.50
N LEU A 167 2.25 -7.44 -15.08
CA LEU A 167 0.95 -7.55 -15.73
C LEU A 167 0.98 -8.45 -16.96
N ASP A 168 2.04 -8.39 -17.76
CA ASP A 168 2.22 -9.23 -18.95
C ASP A 168 2.43 -10.70 -18.59
N GLU A 169 3.15 -11.00 -17.51
CA GLU A 169 3.23 -12.36 -16.95
C GLU A 169 1.84 -12.93 -16.62
N ILE A 170 1.00 -12.10 -15.96
CA ILE A 170 -0.36 -12.52 -15.58
C ILE A 170 -1.24 -12.75 -16.81
N ARG A 171 -1.18 -11.83 -17.79
CA ARG A 171 -1.91 -11.97 -19.07
C ARG A 171 -1.52 -13.25 -19.80
N GLY A 172 -0.23 -13.56 -19.83
CA GLY A 172 0.29 -14.80 -20.44
C GLY A 172 -0.26 -16.06 -19.74
N MET A 173 -0.30 -16.07 -18.40
CA MET A 173 -0.89 -17.19 -17.66
C MET A 173 -2.39 -17.36 -17.96
N VAL A 174 -3.15 -16.28 -17.98
CA VAL A 174 -4.60 -16.32 -18.27
C VAL A 174 -4.87 -16.78 -19.72
N ALA A 175 -4.07 -16.33 -20.68
CA ALA A 175 -4.19 -16.76 -22.06
C ALA A 175 -3.96 -18.28 -22.22
N GLY A 176 -2.97 -18.83 -21.52
CA GLY A 176 -2.70 -20.27 -21.49
C GLY A 176 -3.79 -21.12 -20.83
N MET A 177 -4.64 -20.52 -19.99
CA MET A 177 -5.78 -21.23 -19.35
C MET A 177 -7.04 -21.23 -20.23
N LYS A 178 -7.09 -20.41 -21.27
CA LYS A 178 -8.24 -20.30 -22.19
C LYS A 178 -8.14 -21.21 -23.41
N GLY A 179 -6.96 -21.78 -23.66
CA GLY A 179 -6.70 -22.77 -24.74
C GLY A 179 -6.86 -24.17 -24.24
#